data_237559bbfd2d1b389741ad742fb291e8
#
_entry.id   237559bbfd2d1b389741ad742fb291e8
#
_cell.length_a   1.000
_cell.length_b   1.000
_cell.length_c   1.000
_cell.angle_alpha   90.00
_cell.angle_beta   90.00
_cell.angle_gamma   90.00
#
_symmetry.space_group_name_H-M   'P 1'
#
loop_
_entity.id
_entity.type
_entity.pdbx_description
1 polymer ?
#
loop_
_entity_poly.entity_id
_entity_poly.type
_entity_poly.pdbx_seq_one_letter_code
_entity_poly.pdbx_strand_id
1 'polypeptide(L)'
;MSSSKVYGYKYGLGSCLDQDREQSIWPSIKKEELDAFIFLGDNVYGDLPSGELSKMQRAYQIQKTRLPQWLMNEKEILAIWDDHDFGLNDGGGDYPYKKEAEKMFLNFWNIPQSDPRRNREGIYFKQIKEIDDVKVEIIGLDTRYFRSKLKGKKNAYERNEDSSATILGQDQWAWLESSILNSNADIIVILSSIQILATNHPYEKWDNFPLERKRLLELIARASRKITMVAITGDRHKSGIYKNENFIEITAS
;
A
#
# COMPACT_ATOMS: atom_id res chain seq x y z
N MET A 1 22.81 33.58 -13.16
CA MET A 1 22.71 32.14 -13.26
C MET A 1 21.25 31.78 -13.05
N SER A 2 20.54 31.40 -14.11
CA SER A 2 19.14 30.96 -14.02
C SER A 2 19.12 29.61 -13.34
N SER A 3 18.57 29.53 -12.14
CA SER A 3 18.26 28.24 -11.51
C SER A 3 17.17 27.59 -12.36
N SER A 4 17.52 26.56 -13.11
CA SER A 4 16.55 25.71 -13.75
C SER A 4 15.66 25.13 -12.65
N LYS A 5 14.39 25.58 -12.54
CA LYS A 5 13.40 24.90 -11.74
C LYS A 5 13.33 23.47 -12.30
N VAL A 6 13.78 22.51 -11.53
CA VAL A 6 13.49 21.11 -11.80
C VAL A 6 11.99 20.96 -11.57
N TYR A 7 11.23 20.94 -12.65
CA TYR A 7 9.82 20.59 -12.61
C TYR A 7 9.76 19.08 -12.37
N GLY A 8 9.37 18.67 -11.21
CA GLY A 8 9.19 17.27 -10.84
C GLY A 8 7.86 17.12 -10.10
N TYR A 9 7.14 16.04 -10.33
CA TYR A 9 5.93 15.71 -9.61
C TYR A 9 6.28 15.13 -8.23
N LYS A 10 5.80 15.77 -7.18
CA LYS A 10 6.15 15.43 -5.79
C LYS A 10 5.05 14.61 -5.13
N TYR A 11 5.37 13.39 -4.74
CA TYR A 11 4.51 12.55 -3.91
C TYR A 11 4.92 12.65 -2.44
N GLY A 12 3.96 12.98 -1.56
CA GLY A 12 4.07 12.68 -0.14
C GLY A 12 3.77 11.20 0.11
N LEU A 13 4.49 10.59 1.05
CA LEU A 13 4.33 9.19 1.41
C LEU A 13 4.13 9.07 2.91
N GLY A 14 3.18 8.25 3.36
CA GLY A 14 2.99 8.00 4.78
C GLY A 14 2.13 6.78 5.04
N SER A 15 2.32 6.18 6.22
CA SER A 15 1.51 5.12 6.78
C SER A 15 1.39 5.29 8.31
N CYS A 16 0.65 4.40 8.96
CA CYS A 16 0.56 4.30 10.41
C CYS A 16 0.09 5.61 11.07
N LEU A 17 -0.99 6.17 10.53
CA LEU A 17 -1.56 7.44 10.96
C LEU A 17 -2.67 7.23 12.00
N ASP A 18 -2.31 7.25 13.27
CA ASP A 18 -3.22 7.05 14.39
C ASP A 18 -4.17 8.26 14.57
N GLN A 19 -5.47 8.06 14.38
CA GLN A 19 -6.50 9.09 14.53
C GLN A 19 -6.65 9.61 15.97
N ASP A 20 -6.24 8.85 16.97
CA ASP A 20 -6.35 9.22 18.37
C ASP A 20 -5.14 10.03 18.87
N ARG A 21 -4.09 10.16 18.03
CA ARG A 21 -2.91 10.97 18.31
C ARG A 21 -2.97 12.34 17.63
N GLU A 22 -2.19 13.27 18.15
CA GLU A 22 -1.96 14.55 17.49
C GLU A 22 -1.17 14.34 16.18
N GLN A 23 -1.68 14.92 15.10
CA GLN A 23 -1.07 14.83 13.78
C GLN A 23 -0.34 16.13 13.43
N SER A 24 0.62 16.53 14.24
CA SER A 24 1.37 17.79 14.11
C SER A 24 2.29 17.88 12.88
N ILE A 25 2.42 16.80 12.12
CA ILE A 25 3.28 16.73 10.92
C ILE A 25 2.73 17.52 9.73
N TRP A 26 1.40 17.72 9.64
CA TRP A 26 0.75 18.30 8.47
C TRP A 26 1.23 19.69 8.05
N PRO A 27 1.51 20.64 8.98
CA PRO A 27 2.07 21.93 8.62
C PRO A 27 3.45 21.85 7.94
N SER A 28 4.27 20.87 8.33
CA SER A 28 5.57 20.63 7.71
C SER A 28 5.42 20.04 6.31
N ILE A 29 4.53 19.05 6.15
CA ILE A 29 4.22 18.43 4.85
C ILE A 29 3.66 19.48 3.88
N LYS A 30 2.81 20.41 4.34
CA LYS A 30 2.24 21.46 3.50
C LYS A 30 3.31 22.35 2.85
N LYS A 31 4.42 22.60 3.55
CA LYS A 31 5.53 23.44 3.04
C LYS A 31 6.30 22.78 1.89
N GLU A 32 6.18 21.48 1.73
CA GLU A 32 6.85 20.75 0.65
C GLU A 32 6.18 20.93 -0.72
N GLU A 33 5.00 21.57 -0.76
CA GLU A 33 4.27 21.86 -2.01
C GLU A 33 4.06 20.58 -2.85
N LEU A 34 3.49 19.56 -2.23
CA LEU A 34 3.23 18.28 -2.88
C LEU A 34 2.16 18.39 -3.97
N ASP A 35 2.27 17.55 -5.00
CA ASP A 35 1.23 17.37 -6.02
C ASP A 35 0.22 16.30 -5.64
N ALA A 36 0.68 15.22 -4.98
CA ALA A 36 -0.14 14.11 -4.53
C ALA A 36 0.35 13.55 -3.19
N PHE A 37 -0.49 12.74 -2.54
CA PHE A 37 -0.12 12.01 -1.34
C PHE A 37 -0.57 10.55 -1.44
N ILE A 38 0.31 9.62 -1.04
CA ILE A 38 0.07 8.19 -1.03
C ILE A 38 0.02 7.69 0.41
N PHE A 39 -1.14 7.18 0.80
CA PHE A 39 -1.36 6.51 2.07
C PHE A 39 -1.09 5.01 1.91
N LEU A 40 -0.14 4.48 2.68
CA LEU A 40 0.44 3.14 2.50
C LEU A 40 -0.09 2.11 3.50
N GLY A 41 -1.27 2.34 4.04
CA GLY A 41 -1.91 1.48 5.04
C GLY A 41 -1.82 2.04 6.45
N ASP A 42 -2.58 1.42 7.37
CA ASP A 42 -2.77 1.92 8.73
C ASP A 42 -3.22 3.37 8.75
N ASN A 43 -4.17 3.67 7.86
CA ASN A 43 -4.71 5.02 7.73
C ASN A 43 -5.60 5.38 8.91
N VAL A 44 -6.06 4.36 9.64
CA VAL A 44 -6.74 4.40 10.94
C VAL A 44 -6.39 3.15 11.74
N TYR A 45 -6.47 3.25 13.06
CA TYR A 45 -6.32 2.13 13.99
C TYR A 45 -7.70 1.73 14.52
N GLY A 46 -8.44 1.03 13.65
CA GLY A 46 -9.85 0.67 13.88
C GLY A 46 -10.08 -0.77 14.33
N ASP A 47 -9.04 -1.57 14.35
CA ASP A 47 -9.09 -2.98 14.70
C ASP A 47 -9.42 -3.21 16.19
N LEU A 48 -10.07 -4.33 16.45
CA LEU A 48 -10.31 -4.89 17.78
C LEU A 48 -9.84 -6.34 17.81
N PRO A 49 -9.40 -6.87 18.98
CA PRO A 49 -9.03 -8.28 19.09
C PRO A 49 -10.18 -9.26 18.73
N SER A 50 -11.43 -8.82 18.87
CA SER A 50 -12.62 -9.56 18.45
C SER A 50 -12.83 -9.58 16.93
N GLY A 51 -12.17 -8.67 16.19
CA GLY A 51 -12.38 -8.44 14.77
C GLY A 51 -13.64 -7.64 14.42
N GLU A 52 -14.42 -7.15 15.40
CA GLU A 52 -15.60 -6.33 15.14
C GLU A 52 -15.24 -4.96 14.58
N LEU A 53 -16.09 -4.42 13.71
CA LEU A 53 -15.87 -3.14 13.01
C LEU A 53 -16.46 -1.90 13.71
N SER A 54 -16.98 -2.04 14.92
CA SER A 54 -17.58 -0.92 15.67
C SER A 54 -16.57 0.22 15.92
N LYS A 55 -15.34 -0.11 16.29
CA LYS A 55 -14.24 0.85 16.47
C LYS A 55 -13.80 1.43 15.11
N MET A 56 -13.78 0.64 14.05
CA MET A 56 -13.37 1.06 12.70
C MET A 56 -14.21 2.22 12.17
N GLN A 57 -15.51 2.13 12.30
CA GLN A 57 -16.41 3.19 11.86
C GLN A 57 -16.12 4.52 12.58
N ARG A 58 -15.88 4.46 13.90
CA ARG A 58 -15.51 5.64 14.69
C ARG A 58 -14.12 6.17 14.31
N ALA A 59 -13.16 5.28 14.10
CA ALA A 59 -11.80 5.65 13.71
C ALA A 59 -11.80 6.45 12.39
N TYR A 60 -12.53 5.99 11.38
CA TYR A 60 -12.71 6.72 10.12
C TYR A 60 -13.41 8.08 10.30
N GLN A 61 -14.42 8.17 11.17
CA GLN A 61 -15.07 9.44 11.46
C GLN A 61 -14.10 10.45 12.08
N ILE A 62 -13.29 10.01 13.05
CA ILE A 62 -12.29 10.87 13.69
C ILE A 62 -11.22 11.27 12.64
N GLN A 63 -10.68 10.31 11.90
CA GLN A 63 -9.64 10.57 10.91
C GLN A 63 -10.09 11.58 9.85
N LYS A 64 -11.34 11.51 9.42
CA LYS A 64 -11.92 12.49 8.49
C LYS A 64 -11.83 13.93 9.01
N THR A 65 -11.89 14.14 10.32
CA THR A 65 -11.74 15.47 10.93
C THR A 65 -10.29 15.87 11.17
N ARG A 66 -9.36 14.90 11.21
CA ARG A 66 -7.92 15.10 11.42
C ARG A 66 -7.16 15.43 10.14
N LEU A 67 -7.57 14.79 9.04
CA LEU A 67 -6.93 15.04 7.74
C LEU A 67 -7.18 16.48 7.29
N PRO A 68 -6.13 17.22 6.89
CA PRO A 68 -6.28 18.64 6.55
C PRO A 68 -7.04 18.82 5.24
N GLN A 69 -7.93 19.81 5.20
CA GLN A 69 -8.77 20.09 4.03
C GLN A 69 -7.94 20.40 2.78
N TRP A 70 -6.81 21.13 2.92
CA TRP A 70 -5.92 21.42 1.80
C TRP A 70 -5.39 20.13 1.12
N LEU A 71 -5.13 19.08 1.91
CA LEU A 71 -4.69 17.80 1.37
C LEU A 71 -5.84 17.09 0.65
N MET A 72 -6.99 16.98 1.32
CA MET A 72 -8.13 16.19 0.82
C MET A 72 -8.87 16.83 -0.36
N ASN A 73 -8.85 18.16 -0.48
CA ASN A 73 -9.59 18.87 -1.50
C ASN A 73 -8.72 19.36 -2.66
N GLU A 74 -7.41 19.55 -2.45
CA GLU A 74 -6.54 20.19 -3.41
C GLU A 74 -5.50 19.24 -4.01
N LYS A 75 -5.29 18.08 -3.39
CA LYS A 75 -4.26 17.13 -3.80
C LYS A 75 -4.87 15.81 -4.29
N GLU A 76 -4.16 15.18 -5.20
CA GLU A 76 -4.47 13.81 -5.57
C GLU A 76 -4.13 12.85 -4.42
N ILE A 77 -5.06 11.97 -4.08
CA ILE A 77 -4.88 11.00 -3.00
C ILE A 77 -4.94 9.58 -3.57
N LEU A 78 -3.91 8.81 -3.26
CA LEU A 78 -3.88 7.37 -3.46
C LEU A 78 -3.81 6.69 -2.11
N ALA A 79 -4.50 5.58 -1.94
CA ALA A 79 -4.48 4.85 -0.69
C ALA A 79 -4.55 3.34 -0.91
N ILE A 80 -3.78 2.62 -0.11
CA ILE A 80 -3.94 1.19 0.17
C ILE A 80 -4.19 1.03 1.67
N TRP A 81 -4.68 -0.12 2.09
CA TRP A 81 -4.84 -0.45 3.50
C TRP A 81 -3.71 -1.34 4.02
N ASP A 82 -3.64 -1.43 5.35
CA ASP A 82 -2.92 -2.48 6.04
C ASP A 82 -3.82 -3.12 7.11
N ASP A 83 -3.29 -3.83 8.09
CA ASP A 83 -4.07 -4.66 9.02
C ASP A 83 -4.98 -3.85 9.96
N HIS A 84 -4.54 -2.68 10.41
CA HIS A 84 -5.33 -1.85 11.32
C HIS A 84 -6.55 -1.20 10.66
N ASP A 85 -6.50 -0.85 9.39
CA ASP A 85 -7.65 -0.38 8.62
C ASP A 85 -8.37 -1.49 7.82
N PHE A 86 -7.76 -2.68 7.72
CA PHE A 86 -8.44 -3.91 7.31
C PHE A 86 -9.39 -4.46 8.41
N GLY A 87 -9.05 -4.23 9.69
CA GLY A 87 -9.91 -4.47 10.84
C GLY A 87 -9.50 -5.58 11.81
N LEU A 88 -8.37 -6.23 11.55
CA LEU A 88 -7.80 -7.23 12.46
C LEU A 88 -6.28 -7.18 12.37
N ASN A 89 -5.61 -6.91 13.49
CA ASN A 89 -4.15 -6.90 13.55
C ASN A 89 -3.56 -8.19 12.98
N ASP A 90 -2.62 -8.05 12.05
CA ASP A 90 -2.05 -9.13 11.25
C ASP A 90 -3.11 -10.00 10.53
N GLY A 91 -4.30 -9.46 10.27
CA GLY A 91 -5.43 -10.15 9.63
C GLY A 91 -5.17 -10.48 8.16
N GLY A 92 -5.83 -11.51 7.67
CA GLY A 92 -5.72 -11.99 6.29
C GLY A 92 -7.04 -12.50 5.73
N GLY A 93 -6.98 -13.32 4.71
CA GLY A 93 -8.13 -13.78 3.94
C GLY A 93 -9.20 -14.52 4.71
N ASP A 94 -8.89 -15.05 5.88
CA ASP A 94 -9.83 -15.70 6.80
C ASP A 94 -10.59 -14.72 7.72
N TYR A 95 -10.31 -13.41 7.64
CA TYR A 95 -11.03 -12.40 8.41
C TYR A 95 -12.50 -12.33 7.94
N PRO A 96 -13.47 -12.57 8.84
CA PRO A 96 -14.87 -12.73 8.45
C PRO A 96 -15.55 -11.42 7.99
N TYR A 97 -15.07 -10.26 8.46
CA TYR A 97 -15.66 -8.95 8.14
C TYR A 97 -14.91 -8.18 7.04
N LYS A 98 -14.03 -8.85 6.29
CA LYS A 98 -13.22 -8.21 5.26
C LYS A 98 -14.01 -7.46 4.18
N LYS A 99 -15.21 -7.95 3.82
CA LYS A 99 -16.08 -7.29 2.83
C LYS A 99 -16.69 -5.99 3.37
N GLU A 100 -17.04 -5.97 4.64
CA GLU A 100 -17.54 -4.78 5.32
C GLU A 100 -16.42 -3.75 5.50
N ALA A 101 -15.22 -4.19 5.88
CA ALA A 101 -14.03 -3.34 5.98
C ALA A 101 -13.66 -2.71 4.63
N GLU A 102 -13.70 -3.50 3.55
CA GLU A 102 -13.50 -3.01 2.19
C GLU A 102 -14.48 -1.88 1.81
N LYS A 103 -15.77 -2.07 2.10
CA LYS A 103 -16.78 -1.02 1.87
C LYS A 103 -16.51 0.25 2.67
N MET A 104 -16.07 0.12 3.93
CA MET A 104 -15.71 1.27 4.77
C MET A 104 -14.51 2.01 4.18
N PHE A 105 -13.45 1.31 3.80
CA PHE A 105 -12.27 1.86 3.18
C PHE A 105 -12.60 2.61 1.88
N LEU A 106 -13.29 1.95 0.95
CA LEU A 106 -13.67 2.54 -0.33
C LEU A 106 -14.56 3.79 -0.16
N ASN A 107 -15.45 3.80 0.84
CA ASN A 107 -16.31 4.95 1.15
C ASN A 107 -15.53 6.10 1.78
N PHE A 108 -14.61 5.81 2.70
CA PHE A 108 -13.78 6.83 3.36
C PHE A 108 -12.92 7.59 2.33
N TRP A 109 -12.30 6.89 1.40
CA TRP A 109 -11.48 7.48 0.35
C TRP A 109 -12.29 8.00 -0.85
N ASN A 110 -13.63 8.04 -0.75
CA ASN A 110 -14.53 8.51 -1.81
C ASN A 110 -14.28 7.84 -3.17
N ILE A 111 -13.92 6.56 -3.17
CA ILE A 111 -13.68 5.81 -4.41
C ILE A 111 -14.99 5.81 -5.23
N PRO A 112 -14.97 6.23 -6.52
CA PRO A 112 -16.16 6.32 -7.35
C PRO A 112 -16.91 4.99 -7.48
N GLN A 113 -18.22 5.04 -7.68
CA GLN A 113 -19.04 3.83 -7.88
C GLN A 113 -18.68 3.09 -9.18
N SER A 114 -18.12 3.80 -10.15
CA SER A 114 -17.65 3.22 -11.43
C SER A 114 -16.26 2.57 -11.34
N ASP A 115 -15.56 2.72 -10.20
CA ASP A 115 -14.23 2.15 -10.02
C ASP A 115 -14.32 0.61 -9.93
N PRO A 116 -13.44 -0.14 -10.61
CA PRO A 116 -13.44 -1.59 -10.58
C PRO A 116 -13.39 -2.21 -9.18
N ARG A 117 -12.76 -1.54 -8.20
CA ARG A 117 -12.71 -1.97 -6.80
C ARG A 117 -14.09 -2.09 -6.14
N ARG A 118 -15.13 -1.46 -6.70
CA ARG A 118 -16.51 -1.58 -6.19
C ARG A 118 -17.20 -2.88 -6.62
N ASN A 119 -16.67 -3.54 -7.65
CA ASN A 119 -17.32 -4.68 -8.30
C ASN A 119 -16.49 -5.97 -8.26
N ARG A 120 -15.41 -5.98 -7.48
CA ARG A 120 -14.55 -7.16 -7.27
C ARG A 120 -14.09 -7.21 -5.83
N GLU A 121 -13.50 -8.31 -5.43
CA GLU A 121 -12.86 -8.47 -4.12
C GLU A 121 -11.47 -7.84 -4.10
N GLY A 122 -11.14 -7.18 -2.98
CA GLY A 122 -9.85 -6.53 -2.74
C GLY A 122 -9.73 -5.14 -3.34
N ILE A 123 -8.89 -4.33 -2.69
CA ILE A 123 -8.73 -2.91 -3.00
C ILE A 123 -7.62 -2.61 -4.02
N TYR A 124 -6.97 -3.61 -4.59
CA TYR A 124 -5.86 -3.42 -5.54
C TYR A 124 -6.30 -2.61 -6.76
N PHE A 125 -5.40 -1.78 -7.29
CA PHE A 125 -5.69 -0.88 -8.39
C PHE A 125 -4.44 -0.54 -9.19
N LYS A 126 -4.65 0.05 -10.37
CA LYS A 126 -3.59 0.73 -11.11
C LYS A 126 -4.05 2.09 -11.60
N GLN A 127 -3.11 3.00 -11.67
CA GLN A 127 -3.30 4.32 -12.22
C GLN A 127 -2.11 4.67 -13.12
N ILE A 128 -2.40 5.25 -14.27
CA ILE A 128 -1.39 5.71 -15.21
C ILE A 128 -1.41 7.23 -15.21
N LYS A 129 -0.24 7.84 -15.14
CA LYS A 129 -0.05 9.27 -15.19
C LYS A 129 1.08 9.62 -16.15
N GLU A 130 0.89 10.65 -16.93
CA GLU A 130 1.94 11.24 -17.75
C GLU A 130 2.44 12.52 -17.08
N ILE A 131 3.73 12.59 -16.82
CA ILE A 131 4.40 13.68 -16.11
C ILE A 131 5.60 14.08 -16.95
N ASP A 132 5.56 15.28 -17.58
CA ASP A 132 6.66 15.78 -18.41
C ASP A 132 7.18 14.75 -19.44
N ASP A 133 6.27 14.13 -20.20
CA ASP A 133 6.55 13.08 -21.19
C ASP A 133 7.03 11.73 -20.60
N VAL A 134 7.09 11.58 -19.27
CA VAL A 134 7.38 10.33 -18.58
C VAL A 134 6.08 9.65 -18.16
N LYS A 135 5.87 8.44 -18.59
CA LYS A 135 4.69 7.66 -18.25
C LYS A 135 4.93 6.85 -16.97
N VAL A 136 4.21 7.19 -15.93
CA VAL A 136 4.28 6.53 -14.62
C VAL A 136 3.04 5.69 -14.40
N GLU A 137 3.21 4.40 -14.12
CA GLU A 137 2.13 3.51 -13.71
C GLU A 137 2.27 3.18 -12.22
N ILE A 138 1.25 3.51 -11.42
CA ILE A 138 1.19 3.22 -9.99
C ILE A 138 0.27 2.03 -9.80
N ILE A 139 0.79 0.97 -9.17
CA ILE A 139 0.09 -0.28 -8.90
C ILE A 139 -0.04 -0.44 -7.39
N GLY A 140 -1.25 -0.26 -6.86
CA GLY A 140 -1.57 -0.54 -5.46
C GLY A 140 -1.93 -2.00 -5.26
N LEU A 141 -1.20 -2.70 -4.40
CA LEU A 141 -1.48 -4.08 -4.03
C LEU A 141 -2.40 -4.14 -2.81
N ASP A 142 -3.22 -5.18 -2.77
CA ASP A 142 -3.93 -5.61 -1.58
C ASP A 142 -3.19 -6.80 -0.97
N THR A 143 -2.51 -6.57 0.13
CA THR A 143 -1.71 -7.58 0.83
C THR A 143 -2.48 -8.25 1.97
N ARG A 144 -3.81 -7.99 2.09
CA ARG A 144 -4.65 -8.46 3.21
C ARG A 144 -5.79 -9.38 2.77
N TYR A 145 -6.60 -8.96 1.83
CA TYR A 145 -7.89 -9.58 1.51
C TYR A 145 -7.81 -11.07 1.17
N PHE A 146 -6.72 -11.49 0.52
CA PHE A 146 -6.51 -12.86 0.04
C PHE A 146 -5.45 -13.61 0.83
N ARG A 147 -4.72 -12.92 1.72
CA ARG A 147 -3.52 -13.45 2.36
C ARG A 147 -3.82 -14.67 3.23
N SER A 148 -3.08 -15.72 2.98
CA SER A 148 -3.08 -16.92 3.83
C SER A 148 -2.62 -16.59 5.26
N LYS A 149 -3.02 -17.43 6.22
CA LYS A 149 -2.62 -17.27 7.61
C LYS A 149 -1.12 -17.26 7.78
N LEU A 150 -0.62 -16.33 8.62
CA LEU A 150 0.78 -16.31 9.04
C LEU A 150 1.10 -17.56 9.88
N LYS A 151 2.30 -18.09 9.74
CA LYS A 151 2.87 -19.11 10.61
C LYS A 151 3.67 -18.46 11.74
N GLY A 152 3.80 -19.20 12.85
CA GLY A 152 4.53 -18.71 14.02
C GLY A 152 3.66 -17.90 14.97
N LYS A 153 4.29 -16.98 15.70
CA LYS A 153 3.64 -16.13 16.72
C LYS A 153 3.85 -14.66 16.37
N LYS A 154 2.98 -13.81 16.85
CA LYS A 154 3.14 -12.35 16.75
C LYS A 154 4.56 -11.94 17.18
N ASN A 155 5.20 -11.09 16.38
CA ASN A 155 6.60 -10.65 16.53
C ASN A 155 7.67 -11.77 16.40
N ALA A 156 7.27 -12.94 15.86
CA ALA A 156 8.17 -14.05 15.55
C ALA A 156 7.56 -14.90 14.42
N TYR A 157 7.16 -14.23 13.34
CA TYR A 157 6.56 -14.90 12.20
C TYR A 157 7.58 -15.72 11.44
N GLU A 158 7.16 -16.93 11.10
CA GLU A 158 7.93 -17.92 10.37
C GLU A 158 7.60 -17.89 8.87
N ARG A 159 8.47 -18.47 8.08
CA ARG A 159 8.22 -18.67 6.65
C ARG A 159 7.15 -19.73 6.43
N ASN A 160 6.18 -19.43 5.59
CA ASN A 160 5.19 -20.38 5.09
C ASN A 160 5.62 -20.84 3.69
N GLU A 161 6.24 -22.01 3.62
CA GLU A 161 6.74 -22.61 2.37
C GLU A 161 5.70 -23.50 1.67
N ASP A 162 4.45 -23.47 2.13
CA ASP A 162 3.35 -24.16 1.47
C ASP A 162 3.10 -23.52 0.10
N SER A 163 3.08 -24.33 -0.96
CA SER A 163 2.86 -23.87 -2.33
C SER A 163 1.45 -23.30 -2.57
N SER A 164 0.50 -23.59 -1.71
CA SER A 164 -0.85 -23.02 -1.74
C SER A 164 -0.98 -21.71 -0.97
N ALA A 165 0.03 -21.36 -0.16
CA ALA A 165 0.01 -20.12 0.60
C ALA A 165 0.23 -18.90 -0.29
N THR A 166 -0.55 -17.86 -0.07
CA THR A 166 -0.58 -16.68 -0.93
C THR A 166 -0.71 -15.37 -0.11
N ILE A 167 -0.20 -14.29 -0.65
CA ILE A 167 -0.48 -12.91 -0.21
C ILE A 167 -1.58 -12.32 -1.08
N LEU A 168 -1.46 -12.42 -2.41
CA LEU A 168 -2.31 -11.70 -3.35
C LEU A 168 -3.51 -12.50 -3.85
N GLY A 169 -3.50 -13.83 -3.68
CA GLY A 169 -4.52 -14.69 -4.30
C GLY A 169 -4.37 -14.79 -5.83
N GLN A 170 -5.12 -15.71 -6.42
CA GLN A 170 -4.95 -16.05 -7.84
C GLN A 170 -5.35 -14.90 -8.77
N ASP A 171 -6.49 -14.25 -8.50
CA ASP A 171 -7.06 -13.24 -9.38
C ASP A 171 -6.21 -11.96 -9.40
N GLN A 172 -5.77 -11.50 -8.22
CA GLN A 172 -4.88 -10.34 -8.13
C GLN A 172 -3.51 -10.65 -8.77
N TRP A 173 -2.99 -11.88 -8.62
CA TRP A 173 -1.76 -12.28 -9.30
C TRP A 173 -1.89 -12.23 -10.83
N ALA A 174 -2.94 -12.79 -11.38
CA ALA A 174 -3.17 -12.76 -12.83
C ALA A 174 -3.28 -11.32 -13.34
N TRP A 175 -3.99 -10.48 -12.60
CA TRP A 175 -4.11 -9.06 -12.89
C TRP A 175 -2.76 -8.32 -12.79
N LEU A 176 -1.95 -8.59 -11.76
CA LEU A 176 -0.65 -7.94 -11.56
C LEU A 176 0.33 -8.31 -12.67
N GLU A 177 0.45 -9.60 -12.99
CA GLU A 177 1.30 -10.06 -14.09
C GLU A 177 0.90 -9.43 -15.43
N SER A 178 -0.40 -9.43 -15.74
CA SER A 178 -0.91 -8.78 -16.93
C SER A 178 -0.63 -7.28 -16.95
N SER A 179 -0.81 -6.60 -15.83
CA SER A 179 -0.56 -5.16 -15.71
C SER A 179 0.90 -4.83 -15.97
N ILE A 180 1.84 -5.54 -15.34
CA ILE A 180 3.27 -5.27 -15.49
C ILE A 180 3.80 -5.67 -16.87
N LEU A 181 3.46 -6.88 -17.36
CA LEU A 181 4.02 -7.39 -18.60
C LEU A 181 3.50 -6.70 -19.86
N ASN A 182 2.28 -6.13 -19.80
CA ASN A 182 1.69 -5.37 -20.90
C ASN A 182 1.84 -3.85 -20.70
N SER A 183 2.57 -3.41 -19.68
CA SER A 183 2.81 -1.99 -19.45
C SER A 183 3.71 -1.39 -20.53
N ASN A 184 3.39 -0.17 -20.91
CA ASN A 184 4.23 0.70 -21.74
C ASN A 184 4.67 1.95 -20.95
N ALA A 185 4.71 1.85 -19.63
CA ALA A 185 5.22 2.90 -18.76
C ALA A 185 6.75 2.94 -18.76
N ASP A 186 7.29 4.12 -18.49
CA ASP A 186 8.73 4.30 -18.25
C ASP A 186 9.10 3.94 -16.81
N ILE A 187 8.14 4.17 -15.89
CA ILE A 187 8.32 3.88 -14.46
C ILE A 187 7.07 3.14 -13.95
N ILE A 188 7.29 2.04 -13.24
CA ILE A 188 6.24 1.38 -12.45
C ILE A 188 6.56 1.53 -10.96
N VAL A 189 5.59 2.06 -10.22
CA VAL A 189 5.63 2.19 -8.76
C VAL A 189 4.67 1.18 -8.15
N ILE A 190 5.20 0.19 -7.42
CA ILE A 190 4.41 -0.80 -6.70
C ILE A 190 4.20 -0.30 -5.26
N LEU A 191 2.94 -0.14 -4.85
CA LEU A 191 2.57 0.13 -3.46
C LEU A 191 2.24 -1.19 -2.77
N SER A 192 2.91 -1.48 -1.68
CA SER A 192 2.65 -2.64 -0.82
C SER A 192 2.63 -2.18 0.63
N SER A 193 1.63 -2.59 1.42
CA SER A 193 1.62 -2.16 2.82
C SER A 193 2.79 -2.75 3.60
N ILE A 194 3.21 -3.98 3.30
CA ILE A 194 4.31 -4.68 3.97
C ILE A 194 5.57 -4.76 3.09
N GLN A 195 6.74 -4.86 3.73
CA GLN A 195 8.05 -4.82 3.08
C GLN A 195 8.34 -6.03 2.19
N ILE A 196 8.94 -5.77 1.02
CA ILE A 196 9.30 -6.77 0.01
C ILE A 196 10.77 -7.21 0.15
N LEU A 197 11.71 -6.27 0.24
CA LEU A 197 13.16 -6.55 0.29
C LEU A 197 13.66 -6.79 1.71
N ALA A 198 13.19 -6.01 2.67
CA ALA A 198 13.62 -6.13 4.06
C ALA A 198 13.12 -7.45 4.67
N THR A 199 14.05 -8.31 5.08
CA THR A 199 13.76 -9.64 5.62
C THR A 199 14.24 -9.85 7.06
N ASN A 200 15.16 -9.01 7.51
CA ASN A 200 15.81 -9.18 8.82
C ASN A 200 15.04 -8.48 9.95
N HIS A 201 13.79 -8.91 10.19
CA HIS A 201 12.97 -8.47 11.33
C HIS A 201 11.90 -9.53 11.64
N PRO A 202 11.35 -9.55 12.87
CA PRO A 202 10.41 -10.58 13.31
C PRO A 202 8.95 -10.35 12.90
N TYR A 203 8.64 -9.18 12.34
CA TYR A 203 7.29 -8.75 11.99
C TYR A 203 6.85 -9.26 10.61
N GLU A 204 5.62 -8.98 10.24
CA GLU A 204 5.07 -9.32 8.94
C GLU A 204 5.86 -8.71 7.78
N LYS A 205 5.98 -9.46 6.70
CA LYS A 205 6.71 -9.09 5.48
C LYS A 205 6.45 -10.11 4.37
N TRP A 206 6.77 -9.76 3.15
CA TRP A 206 6.69 -10.71 2.03
C TRP A 206 7.49 -12.00 2.24
N ASP A 207 8.59 -11.95 2.98
CA ASP A 207 9.42 -13.13 3.25
C ASP A 207 8.74 -14.18 4.15
N ASN A 208 7.60 -13.86 4.76
CA ASN A 208 6.76 -14.86 5.41
C ASN A 208 6.11 -15.82 4.39
N PHE A 209 6.06 -15.44 3.12
CA PHE A 209 5.58 -16.25 1.99
C PHE A 209 6.68 -16.30 0.91
N PRO A 210 7.77 -17.06 1.15
CA PRO A 210 8.98 -16.97 0.35
C PRO A 210 8.78 -17.37 -1.12
N LEU A 211 7.87 -18.28 -1.41
CA LEU A 211 7.57 -18.71 -2.79
C LEU A 211 6.89 -17.58 -3.58
N GLU A 212 5.94 -16.91 -2.95
CA GLU A 212 5.23 -15.80 -3.59
C GLU A 212 6.11 -14.56 -3.69
N ARG A 213 6.91 -14.28 -2.65
CA ARG A 213 7.94 -13.24 -2.72
C ARG A 213 8.92 -13.48 -3.88
N LYS A 214 9.39 -14.71 -4.06
CA LYS A 214 10.27 -15.10 -5.18
C LYS A 214 9.58 -14.81 -6.52
N ARG A 215 8.31 -15.20 -6.67
CA ARG A 215 7.51 -14.92 -7.88
C ARG A 215 7.44 -13.41 -8.18
N LEU A 216 7.20 -12.58 -7.16
CA LEU A 216 7.17 -11.11 -7.32
C LEU A 216 8.54 -10.57 -7.76
N LEU A 217 9.62 -11.01 -7.11
CA LEU A 217 10.98 -10.57 -7.46
C LEU A 217 11.38 -10.97 -8.89
N GLU A 218 10.99 -12.16 -9.34
CA GLU A 218 11.21 -12.62 -10.72
C GLU A 218 10.40 -11.81 -11.73
N LEU A 219 9.15 -11.47 -11.42
CA LEU A 219 8.31 -10.60 -12.25
C LEU A 219 8.92 -9.20 -12.39
N ILE A 220 9.35 -8.61 -11.27
CA ILE A 220 10.04 -7.31 -11.26
C ILE A 220 11.34 -7.37 -12.06
N ALA A 221 12.15 -8.40 -11.88
CA ALA A 221 13.42 -8.57 -12.61
C ALA A 221 13.22 -8.70 -14.12
N ARG A 222 12.11 -9.31 -14.56
CA ARG A 222 11.76 -9.36 -15.99
C ARG A 222 11.36 -8.00 -16.53
N ALA A 223 10.58 -7.24 -15.78
CA ALA A 223 10.10 -5.92 -16.15
C ALA A 223 11.23 -4.88 -16.12
N SER A 224 12.13 -4.92 -15.13
CA SER A 224 13.21 -3.96 -14.91
C SER A 224 14.25 -3.92 -16.04
N ARG A 225 14.20 -4.86 -16.98
CA ARG A 225 15.01 -4.82 -18.20
C ARG A 225 14.59 -3.69 -19.17
N LYS A 226 13.39 -3.17 -19.04
CA LYS A 226 12.82 -2.17 -19.94
C LYS A 226 12.16 -0.99 -19.19
N ILE A 227 11.75 -1.20 -17.95
CA ILE A 227 10.94 -0.27 -17.15
C ILE A 227 11.65 -0.02 -15.83
N THR A 228 11.74 1.22 -15.39
CA THR A 228 12.24 1.52 -14.05
C THR A 228 11.24 1.06 -13.01
N MET A 229 11.66 0.20 -12.09
CA MET A 229 10.82 -0.37 -11.04
C MET A 229 11.15 0.25 -9.68
N VAL A 230 10.12 0.68 -8.96
CA VAL A 230 10.22 1.19 -7.57
C VAL A 230 9.12 0.52 -6.74
N ALA A 231 9.43 0.14 -5.51
CA ALA A 231 8.42 -0.26 -4.54
C ALA A 231 8.34 0.77 -3.41
N ILE A 232 7.14 1.03 -2.93
CA ILE A 232 6.88 1.91 -1.77
C ILE A 232 6.07 1.10 -0.77
N THR A 233 6.54 1.08 0.49
CA THR A 233 5.96 0.24 1.55
C THR A 233 5.73 1.00 2.85
N GLY A 234 4.88 0.47 3.74
CA GLY A 234 4.49 1.06 5.02
C GLY A 234 4.79 0.18 6.23
N ASP A 235 3.85 0.08 7.19
CA ASP A 235 3.78 -0.79 8.38
C ASP A 235 4.84 -0.55 9.47
N ARG A 236 6.05 -0.30 9.11
CA ARG A 236 7.22 -0.56 9.97
C ARG A 236 7.49 0.45 11.07
N HIS A 237 6.76 1.57 11.16
CA HIS A 237 7.05 2.70 12.07
C HIS A 237 8.51 3.16 11.98
N LYS A 238 9.09 3.01 10.80
CA LYS A 238 10.47 3.40 10.45
C LYS A 238 10.55 3.68 8.96
N SER A 239 11.32 4.66 8.59
CA SER A 239 11.64 4.93 7.19
C SER A 239 12.97 4.29 6.80
N GLY A 240 13.07 3.87 5.55
CA GLY A 240 14.29 3.26 5.03
C GLY A 240 14.28 3.12 3.52
N ILE A 241 15.47 3.01 2.94
CA ILE A 241 15.66 2.73 1.52
C ILE A 241 16.43 1.42 1.40
N TYR A 242 15.86 0.49 0.68
CA TYR A 242 16.43 -0.83 0.41
C TYR A 242 16.64 -0.97 -1.09
N LYS A 243 17.67 -1.70 -1.49
CA LYS A 243 18.01 -1.86 -2.90
C LYS A 243 18.47 -3.27 -3.19
N ASN A 244 18.07 -3.80 -4.33
CA ASN A 244 18.70 -4.93 -4.99
C ASN A 244 19.12 -4.53 -6.41
N GLU A 245 19.52 -5.49 -7.23
CA GLU A 245 19.95 -5.26 -8.62
C GLU A 245 18.86 -4.73 -9.54
N ASN A 246 17.58 -4.98 -9.22
CA ASN A 246 16.45 -4.78 -10.11
C ASN A 246 15.57 -3.58 -9.76
N PHE A 247 15.48 -3.20 -8.47
CA PHE A 247 14.64 -2.10 -8.04
C PHE A 247 15.04 -1.53 -6.68
N ILE A 248 14.44 -0.39 -6.35
CA ILE A 248 14.55 0.27 -5.04
C ILE A 248 13.22 0.11 -4.30
N GLU A 249 13.28 -0.23 -3.01
CA GLU A 249 12.15 -0.17 -2.09
C GLU A 249 12.34 1.01 -1.14
N ILE A 250 11.32 1.85 -1.01
CA ILE A 250 11.25 2.96 -0.06
C ILE A 250 10.17 2.62 0.96
N THR A 251 10.55 2.46 2.21
CA THR A 251 9.60 2.32 3.33
C THR A 251 9.37 3.69 3.94
N ALA A 252 8.11 4.12 4.04
CA ALA A 252 7.68 5.38 4.63
C ALA A 252 6.59 5.12 5.67
N SER A 253 6.98 5.21 6.96
CA SER A 253 6.10 4.86 8.06
C SER A 253 6.44 5.66 9.33
#